data_1061f2215c418e537de53a3eee6c62bf
#
_entry.id   1061f2215c418e537de53a3eee6c62bf
#
_cell.length_a   1.000
_cell.length_b   1.000
_cell.length_c   1.000
_cell.angle_alpha   90.00
_cell.angle_beta   90.00
_cell.angle_gamma   90.00
#
_symmetry.space_group_name_H-M   'P 1'
#
loop_
_entity.id
_entity.type
_entity.pdbx_description
1 polymer ?
#
loop_
_entity_poly.entity_id
_entity_poly.type
_entity_poly.pdbx_seq_one_letter_code
_entity_poly.pdbx_strand_id
1 'polypeptide(L)'
;MNNKPVCFLTLFLARLTVVAFVGCGGPKWPPTYKSSGIVTLDGTPVEQASISFYPLDGQKPANATTDANGAFEVTSFNAGDGAMLGSFGVTIEKFPVVEIETTPGGTPYDESMNTDEGPSADSEKDPVNELPEKYSDHEKSGLSATVTADGENVFKFELTSK
;
A
#
# COMPACT_ATOMS: atom_id res chain seq x y z
N MET A 1 65.63 -43.23 -11.53
CA MET A 1 64.36 -43.96 -11.27
C MET A 1 63.29 -42.98 -10.88
N ASN A 2 62.21 -43.01 -11.67
CA ASN A 2 61.18 -41.98 -11.81
C ASN A 2 60.19 -41.92 -10.65
N ASN A 3 59.97 -40.74 -10.11
CA ASN A 3 58.78 -40.44 -9.29
C ASN A 3 58.18 -39.10 -9.69
N LYS A 4 57.31 -39.12 -10.66
CA LYS A 4 56.34 -38.05 -10.92
C LYS A 4 55.06 -38.64 -11.50
N PRO A 5 54.03 -38.86 -10.71
CA PRO A 5 52.72 -38.43 -11.13
C PRO A 5 51.76 -38.11 -9.98
N VAL A 6 52.12 -37.28 -9.00
CA VAL A 6 51.18 -36.90 -7.92
C VAL A 6 50.70 -35.44 -8.06
N CYS A 7 51.40 -34.67 -8.93
CA CYS A 7 51.09 -33.23 -9.05
C CYS A 7 49.95 -32.89 -10.01
N PHE A 8 49.47 -33.84 -10.84
CA PHE A 8 48.39 -33.59 -11.80
C PHE A 8 46.98 -33.86 -11.27
N LEU A 9 46.88 -34.64 -10.20
CA LEU A 9 45.56 -34.99 -9.66
C LEU A 9 45.00 -33.91 -8.68
N THR A 10 45.86 -33.11 -8.11
CA THR A 10 45.46 -32.04 -7.19
C THR A 10 44.99 -30.75 -7.87
N LEU A 11 45.37 -30.55 -9.16
CA LEU A 11 44.90 -29.37 -9.91
C LEU A 11 43.51 -29.56 -10.54
N PHE A 12 43.00 -30.78 -10.62
CA PHE A 12 41.68 -31.03 -11.19
C PHE A 12 40.52 -30.94 -10.17
N LEU A 13 40.85 -31.02 -8.88
CA LEU A 13 39.83 -30.92 -7.81
C LEU A 13 39.53 -29.47 -7.37
N ALA A 14 40.34 -28.50 -7.81
CA ALA A 14 40.16 -27.08 -7.41
C ALA A 14 39.25 -26.26 -8.37
N ARG A 15 38.67 -26.87 -9.39
CA ARG A 15 37.83 -26.16 -10.38
C ARG A 15 36.33 -26.47 -10.30
N LEU A 16 35.88 -27.17 -9.26
CA LEU A 16 34.46 -27.60 -9.21
C LEU A 16 33.67 -26.95 -8.08
N THR A 17 34.00 -25.75 -7.69
CA THR A 17 33.19 -24.99 -6.67
C THR A 17 32.96 -23.55 -7.07
N VAL A 18 32.65 -23.29 -8.34
CA VAL A 18 31.89 -22.09 -8.72
C VAL A 18 30.43 -22.53 -8.89
N VAL A 19 29.78 -22.85 -7.81
CA VAL A 19 28.31 -22.89 -7.78
C VAL A 19 27.86 -21.45 -7.93
N ALA A 20 27.41 -21.14 -9.15
CA ALA A 20 26.72 -19.90 -9.45
C ALA A 20 25.55 -19.75 -8.47
N PHE A 21 25.65 -18.80 -7.54
CA PHE A 21 24.48 -18.21 -6.87
C PHE A 21 23.69 -17.50 -7.98
N VAL A 22 22.86 -18.25 -8.69
CA VAL A 22 21.75 -17.67 -9.46
C VAL A 22 20.80 -17.17 -8.37
N GLY A 23 21.01 -15.93 -7.93
CA GLY A 23 20.08 -15.25 -7.06
C GLY A 23 18.73 -15.23 -7.78
N CYS A 24 17.69 -15.78 -7.17
CA CYS A 24 16.32 -15.54 -7.57
C CYS A 24 16.11 -14.02 -7.56
N GLY A 25 16.21 -13.38 -8.72
CA GLY A 25 15.79 -12.01 -8.90
C GLY A 25 14.29 -11.99 -8.64
N GLY A 26 13.88 -11.39 -7.50
CA GLY A 26 12.47 -11.15 -7.21
C GLY A 26 11.80 -10.35 -8.35
N PRO A 27 10.47 -10.24 -8.35
CA PRO A 27 9.75 -9.50 -9.37
C PRO A 27 10.31 -8.08 -9.48
N LYS A 28 10.73 -7.69 -10.69
CA LYS A 28 11.20 -6.33 -10.97
C LYS A 28 9.98 -5.44 -11.12
N TRP A 29 9.58 -4.80 -10.05
CA TRP A 29 8.57 -3.74 -10.09
C TRP A 29 9.13 -2.48 -10.78
N PRO A 30 8.29 -1.69 -11.45
CA PRO A 30 8.68 -0.37 -11.92
C PRO A 30 9.20 0.49 -10.75
N PRO A 31 10.10 1.45 -11.02
CA PRO A 31 10.64 2.31 -9.96
C PRO A 31 9.54 3.15 -9.30
N THR A 32 9.57 3.22 -7.98
CA THR A 32 8.76 4.09 -7.15
C THR A 32 9.62 5.16 -6.49
N TYR A 33 9.01 6.28 -6.13
CA TYR A 33 9.67 7.42 -5.52
C TYR A 33 8.98 7.75 -4.21
N LYS A 34 9.76 7.85 -3.15
CA LYS A 34 9.27 8.19 -1.81
C LYS A 34 8.32 9.37 -1.89
N SER A 35 7.15 9.21 -1.35
CA SER A 35 6.07 10.18 -1.37
C SER A 35 5.36 10.16 -0.03
N SER A 36 5.17 11.32 0.55
CA SER A 36 4.55 11.49 1.87
C SER A 36 3.76 12.78 1.95
N GLY A 37 3.10 13.02 3.06
CA GLY A 37 2.39 14.27 3.23
C GLY A 37 1.59 14.35 4.51
N ILE A 38 0.67 15.33 4.54
CA ILE A 38 -0.25 15.56 5.65
C ILE A 38 -1.64 15.90 5.13
N VAL A 39 -2.66 15.44 5.84
CA VAL A 39 -4.07 15.76 5.58
C VAL A 39 -4.63 16.54 6.76
N THR A 40 -5.30 17.66 6.47
CA THR A 40 -6.04 18.45 7.47
C THR A 40 -7.46 18.74 6.98
N LEU A 41 -8.42 18.80 7.91
CA LEU A 41 -9.78 19.28 7.67
C LEU A 41 -10.00 20.55 8.50
N ASP A 42 -10.26 21.67 7.83
CA ASP A 42 -10.38 22.99 8.47
C ASP A 42 -9.19 23.32 9.42
N GLY A 43 -7.97 22.87 9.03
CA GLY A 43 -6.73 23.05 9.80
C GLY A 43 -6.47 22.00 10.89
N THR A 44 -7.42 21.08 11.15
CA THR A 44 -7.25 19.99 12.12
C THR A 44 -6.70 18.74 11.41
N PRO A 45 -5.65 18.05 11.91
CA PRO A 45 -5.17 16.79 11.35
C PRO A 45 -6.28 15.74 11.27
N VAL A 46 -6.34 15.01 10.16
CA VAL A 46 -7.29 13.91 9.96
C VAL A 46 -6.59 12.59 10.17
N GLU A 47 -6.91 11.90 11.22
CA GLU A 47 -6.41 10.59 11.58
C GLU A 47 -7.22 9.49 10.87
N GLN A 48 -6.53 8.37 10.50
CA GLN A 48 -7.13 7.17 9.89
C GLN A 48 -7.92 7.42 8.60
N ALA A 49 -7.57 8.47 7.86
CA ALA A 49 -8.12 8.69 6.53
C ALA A 49 -7.41 7.81 5.51
N SER A 50 -8.20 7.16 4.66
CA SER A 50 -7.73 6.42 3.50
C SER A 50 -7.53 7.36 2.33
N ILE A 51 -6.34 7.33 1.73
CA ILE A 51 -5.98 8.17 0.59
C ILE A 51 -5.73 7.26 -0.61
N SER A 52 -6.36 7.55 -1.74
CA SER A 52 -6.11 6.83 -2.99
C SER A 52 -5.59 7.78 -4.06
N PHE A 53 -4.48 7.38 -4.67
CA PHE A 53 -3.84 8.05 -5.80
C PHE A 53 -4.28 7.36 -7.09
N TYR A 54 -5.17 7.99 -7.86
CA TYR A 54 -5.66 7.50 -9.13
C TYR A 54 -4.75 7.97 -10.27
N PRO A 55 -4.13 7.04 -11.00
CA PRO A 55 -3.19 7.39 -12.06
C PRO A 55 -3.92 8.08 -13.23
N LEU A 56 -3.35 9.18 -13.72
CA LEU A 56 -3.85 9.89 -14.89
C LEU A 56 -3.07 9.55 -16.17
N ASP A 57 -1.86 8.99 -16.03
CA ASP A 57 -0.94 8.68 -17.12
C ASP A 57 -0.71 7.16 -17.30
N GLY A 58 -1.61 6.32 -16.74
CA GLY A 58 -1.57 4.86 -16.90
C GLY A 58 -0.59 4.11 -15.98
N GLN A 59 0.02 4.78 -15.00
CA GLN A 59 0.82 4.16 -13.96
C GLN A 59 -0.05 3.34 -12.98
N LYS A 60 0.57 2.61 -12.05
CA LYS A 60 -0.17 1.87 -11.03
C LYS A 60 -0.76 2.82 -9.98
N PRO A 61 -1.99 2.57 -9.50
CA PRO A 61 -2.54 3.25 -8.33
C PRO A 61 -1.65 3.08 -7.09
N ALA A 62 -1.67 4.06 -6.21
CA ALA A 62 -1.01 4.02 -4.92
C ALA A 62 -1.97 4.45 -3.81
N ASN A 63 -1.70 4.01 -2.58
CA ASN A 63 -2.56 4.26 -1.44
C ASN A 63 -1.75 4.72 -0.24
N ALA A 64 -2.42 5.36 0.70
CA ALA A 64 -1.86 5.72 1.99
C ALA A 64 -2.96 5.75 3.05
N THR A 65 -2.56 5.71 4.31
CA THR A 65 -3.45 5.94 5.46
C THR A 65 -2.77 6.94 6.39
N THR A 66 -3.55 7.87 6.91
CA THR A 66 -3.01 8.89 7.82
C THR A 66 -2.86 8.37 9.25
N ASP A 67 -1.81 8.83 9.93
CA ASP A 67 -1.60 8.62 11.38
C ASP A 67 -2.37 9.64 12.23
N ALA A 68 -2.18 9.60 13.56
CA ALA A 68 -2.81 10.51 14.52
C ALA A 68 -2.48 12.00 14.30
N ASN A 69 -1.42 12.32 13.57
CA ASN A 69 -1.03 13.68 13.20
C ASN A 69 -1.51 14.08 11.80
N GLY A 70 -2.29 13.21 11.14
CA GLY A 70 -2.69 13.39 9.76
C GLY A 70 -1.56 13.13 8.74
N ALA A 71 -0.40 12.65 9.18
CA ALA A 71 0.73 12.36 8.30
C ALA A 71 0.56 11.00 7.62
N PHE A 72 1.07 10.88 6.39
CA PHE A 72 0.97 9.66 5.60
C PHE A 72 2.22 9.38 4.77
N GLU A 73 2.44 8.10 4.49
CA GLU A 73 3.43 7.61 3.52
C GLU A 73 2.73 6.81 2.43
N VAL A 74 3.06 7.10 1.18
CA VAL A 74 2.44 6.46 0.02
C VAL A 74 3.03 5.07 -0.22
N THR A 75 2.18 4.14 -0.61
CA THR A 75 2.50 2.74 -0.89
C THR A 75 1.96 2.31 -2.24
N SER A 76 2.79 1.72 -3.10
CA SER A 76 2.40 1.12 -4.38
C SER A 76 2.56 -0.40 -4.40
N PHE A 77 3.73 -0.91 -4.05
CA PHE A 77 4.07 -2.34 -4.08
C PHE A 77 4.49 -2.86 -2.71
N ASN A 78 5.24 -2.06 -1.95
CA ASN A 78 5.71 -2.37 -0.61
C ASN A 78 5.43 -1.18 0.31
N ALA A 79 5.25 -1.45 1.60
CA ALA A 79 4.94 -0.42 2.58
C ALA A 79 5.91 0.78 2.48
N GLY A 80 5.37 1.97 2.27
CA GLY A 80 6.11 3.22 2.19
C GLY A 80 7.12 3.31 1.05
N ASP A 81 6.97 2.54 -0.04
CA ASP A 81 7.87 2.62 -1.20
C ASP A 81 7.59 3.84 -2.09
N GLY A 82 6.47 4.53 -1.85
CA GLY A 82 6.06 5.72 -2.58
C GLY A 82 5.17 5.40 -3.77
N ALA A 83 5.18 6.26 -4.79
CA ALA A 83 4.42 6.09 -6.02
C ALA A 83 5.32 6.13 -7.26
N MET A 84 4.80 5.65 -8.38
CA MET A 84 5.45 5.78 -9.70
C MET A 84 5.43 7.24 -10.14
N LEU A 85 6.34 7.59 -11.08
CA LEU A 85 6.33 8.92 -11.71
C LEU A 85 5.01 9.17 -12.43
N GLY A 86 4.54 10.43 -12.39
CA GLY A 86 3.39 10.89 -13.13
C GLY A 86 2.39 11.66 -12.28
N SER A 87 1.26 11.96 -12.90
CA SER A 87 0.17 12.73 -12.28
C SER A 87 -0.93 11.81 -11.77
N PHE A 88 -1.48 12.19 -10.63
CA PHE A 88 -2.56 11.44 -9.95
C PHE A 88 -3.68 12.40 -9.54
N GLY A 89 -4.93 11.97 -9.76
CA GLY A 89 -6.07 12.50 -9.03
C GLY A 89 -6.11 11.83 -7.65
N VAL A 90 -6.53 12.55 -6.61
CA VAL A 90 -6.49 12.03 -5.24
C VAL A 90 -7.89 12.02 -4.63
N THR A 91 -8.25 10.93 -3.97
CA THR A 91 -9.41 10.86 -3.09
C THR A 91 -8.99 10.66 -1.65
N ILE A 92 -9.80 11.16 -0.74
CA ILE A 92 -9.59 11.00 0.69
C ILE A 92 -10.94 10.68 1.36
N GLU A 93 -10.98 9.55 2.07
CA GLU A 93 -12.17 9.07 2.76
C GLU A 93 -11.82 8.69 4.18
N LYS A 94 -12.77 8.86 5.09
CA LYS A 94 -12.64 8.42 6.48
C LYS A 94 -13.94 7.75 6.91
N PHE A 95 -13.83 6.48 7.26
CA PHE A 95 -14.95 5.71 7.82
C PHE A 95 -14.71 5.44 9.31
N PRO A 96 -15.77 5.37 10.13
CA PRO A 96 -15.63 4.99 11.53
C PRO A 96 -15.04 3.58 11.62
N VAL A 97 -14.11 3.38 12.55
CA VAL A 97 -13.58 2.04 12.86
C VAL A 97 -14.69 1.27 13.58
N VAL A 98 -15.23 0.25 12.93
CA VAL A 98 -16.12 -0.72 13.58
C VAL A 98 -15.21 -1.69 14.35
N GLU A 99 -15.16 -1.55 15.68
CA GLU A 99 -14.54 -2.58 16.51
C GLU A 99 -15.45 -3.82 16.46
N ILE A 100 -15.03 -4.82 15.68
CA ILE A 100 -15.67 -6.13 15.74
C ILE A 100 -15.22 -6.75 17.06
N GLU A 101 -16.09 -6.74 18.08
CA GLU A 101 -15.88 -7.51 19.28
C GLU A 101 -15.80 -9.00 18.91
N THR A 102 -14.59 -9.49 18.69
CA THR A 102 -14.35 -10.92 18.56
C THR A 102 -14.57 -11.53 19.93
N THR A 103 -15.75 -12.08 20.16
CA THR A 103 -16.02 -12.94 21.32
C THR A 103 -14.99 -14.07 21.34
N PRO A 104 -14.15 -14.20 22.39
CA PRO A 104 -13.16 -15.26 22.45
C PRO A 104 -13.88 -16.62 22.47
N GLY A 105 -13.82 -17.37 21.36
CA GLY A 105 -14.39 -18.72 21.25
C GLY A 105 -15.33 -18.96 20.09
N GLY A 106 -15.72 -17.95 19.32
CA GLY A 106 -16.46 -18.16 18.07
C GLY A 106 -15.51 -18.56 16.93
N THR A 107 -15.66 -19.75 16.36
CA THR A 107 -15.04 -20.07 15.09
C THR A 107 -15.70 -19.26 14.01
N PRO A 108 -14.97 -18.69 13.01
CA PRO A 108 -15.53 -17.85 11.97
C PRO A 108 -16.51 -18.55 11.02
N TYR A 109 -16.72 -19.83 11.23
CA TYR A 109 -17.62 -20.67 10.43
C TYR A 109 -18.46 -21.55 11.37
N ASP A 110 -19.61 -21.03 11.78
CA ASP A 110 -20.65 -21.87 12.39
C ASP A 110 -21.42 -22.54 11.25
N GLU A 111 -21.29 -23.86 11.13
CA GLU A 111 -22.04 -24.70 10.16
C GLU A 111 -23.55 -24.70 10.40
N SER A 112 -24.08 -23.94 11.35
CA SER A 112 -25.51 -23.86 11.65
C SER A 112 -26.30 -22.88 10.77
N MET A 113 -25.69 -22.18 9.81
CA MET A 113 -26.41 -21.29 8.88
C MET A 113 -27.03 -22.03 7.69
N ASN A 114 -27.63 -23.18 7.91
CA ASN A 114 -28.53 -23.86 6.97
C ASN A 114 -29.99 -23.71 7.40
N THR A 115 -30.41 -22.52 7.79
CA THR A 115 -31.82 -22.16 7.87
C THR A 115 -32.12 -21.12 6.81
N ASP A 116 -33.12 -21.45 5.98
CA ASP A 116 -33.69 -20.63 4.88
C ASP A 116 -34.34 -19.30 5.36
N GLU A 117 -33.83 -18.69 6.42
CA GLU A 117 -34.16 -17.35 6.83
C GLU A 117 -33.07 -16.44 6.28
N GLY A 118 -33.38 -15.77 5.18
CA GLY A 118 -32.54 -14.73 4.62
C GLY A 118 -32.16 -13.70 5.69
N PRO A 119 -31.01 -12.99 5.53
CA PRO A 119 -30.54 -12.06 6.53
C PRO A 119 -31.68 -11.10 6.89
N SER A 120 -32.04 -11.10 8.17
CA SER A 120 -32.97 -10.13 8.71
C SER A 120 -32.41 -8.74 8.41
N ALA A 121 -33.18 -7.98 7.67
CA ALA A 121 -32.87 -6.60 7.30
C ALA A 121 -33.02 -5.67 8.53
N ASP A 122 -32.31 -5.97 9.60
CA ASP A 122 -31.91 -4.97 10.58
C ASP A 122 -30.69 -4.26 9.96
N SER A 123 -31.00 -3.19 9.28
CA SER A 123 -30.09 -2.30 8.60
C SER A 123 -29.00 -1.78 9.57
N GLU A 124 -27.87 -2.51 9.64
CA GLU A 124 -26.61 -1.82 9.92
C GLU A 124 -26.47 -0.80 8.80
N LYS A 125 -26.66 0.47 9.14
CA LYS A 125 -26.40 1.56 8.22
C LYS A 125 -24.97 1.41 7.76
N ASP A 126 -24.78 1.33 6.44
CA ASP A 126 -23.44 1.36 5.86
C ASP A 126 -22.62 2.48 6.51
N PRO A 127 -21.36 2.23 6.86
CA PRO A 127 -20.54 3.25 7.52
C PRO A 127 -20.48 4.50 6.63
N VAL A 128 -20.88 5.64 7.20
CA VAL A 128 -20.92 6.90 6.48
C VAL A 128 -19.53 7.54 6.51
N ASN A 129 -19.07 8.01 5.36
CA ASN A 129 -17.83 8.77 5.27
C ASN A 129 -17.93 10.05 6.12
N GLU A 130 -16.99 10.25 7.03
CA GLU A 130 -16.94 11.43 7.93
C GLU A 130 -16.47 12.70 7.20
N LEU A 131 -15.87 12.55 6.02
CA LEU A 131 -15.41 13.68 5.20
C LEU A 131 -16.46 14.07 4.15
N PRO A 132 -16.43 15.31 3.65
CA PRO A 132 -17.34 15.74 2.58
C PRO A 132 -17.23 14.84 1.34
N GLU A 133 -18.37 14.42 0.79
CA GLU A 133 -18.51 13.49 -0.32
C GLU A 133 -17.66 13.88 -1.57
N LYS A 134 -17.46 15.17 -1.78
CA LYS A 134 -16.63 15.66 -2.90
C LYS A 134 -15.21 15.05 -2.93
N TYR A 135 -14.67 14.67 -1.76
CA TYR A 135 -13.33 14.09 -1.67
C TYR A 135 -13.26 12.58 -1.96
N SER A 136 -14.41 11.91 -2.07
CA SER A 136 -14.49 10.49 -2.48
C SER A 136 -14.38 10.29 -3.99
N ASP A 137 -14.42 11.35 -4.78
CA ASP A 137 -14.35 11.29 -6.24
C ASP A 137 -13.13 12.08 -6.73
N HIS A 138 -12.21 11.42 -7.42
CA HIS A 138 -10.95 12.03 -7.87
C HIS A 138 -11.14 13.14 -8.91
N GLU A 139 -12.26 13.15 -9.67
CA GLU A 139 -12.57 14.20 -10.61
C GLU A 139 -13.19 15.44 -9.93
N LYS A 140 -13.86 15.25 -8.78
CA LYS A 140 -14.56 16.31 -8.02
C LYS A 140 -13.78 16.81 -6.82
N SER A 141 -12.84 16.01 -6.31
CA SER A 141 -12.06 16.36 -5.11
C SER A 141 -11.26 17.64 -5.26
N GLY A 142 -10.83 17.96 -6.49
CA GLY A 142 -9.90 19.04 -6.77
C GLY A 142 -8.49 18.78 -6.21
N LEU A 143 -8.23 17.57 -5.69
CA LEU A 143 -6.94 17.17 -5.14
C LEU A 143 -6.11 16.47 -6.22
N SER A 144 -4.86 16.86 -6.34
CA SER A 144 -3.92 16.25 -7.28
C SER A 144 -2.53 16.12 -6.67
N ALA A 145 -1.77 15.15 -7.16
CA ALA A 145 -0.39 14.94 -6.81
C ALA A 145 0.43 14.66 -8.07
N THR A 146 1.63 15.23 -8.15
CA THR A 146 2.58 14.91 -9.22
C THR A 146 3.85 14.38 -8.58
N VAL A 147 4.19 13.14 -8.90
CA VAL A 147 5.40 12.46 -8.41
C VAL A 147 6.51 12.65 -9.42
N THR A 148 7.67 13.13 -8.95
CA THR A 148 8.85 13.41 -9.76
C THR A 148 10.07 12.64 -9.25
N ALA A 149 11.05 12.40 -10.13
CA ALA A 149 12.26 11.64 -9.78
C ALA A 149 13.20 12.42 -8.86
N ASP A 150 13.28 13.73 -9.05
CA ASP A 150 14.28 14.60 -8.42
C ASP A 150 13.67 15.51 -7.33
N GLY A 151 12.38 15.33 -7.01
CA GLY A 151 11.65 16.16 -6.06
C GLY A 151 11.46 15.52 -4.70
N GLU A 152 11.32 16.35 -3.68
CA GLU A 152 10.70 15.95 -2.43
C GLU A 152 9.20 15.82 -2.69
N ASN A 153 8.69 14.61 -2.93
CA ASN A 153 7.27 14.36 -3.19
C ASN A 153 6.48 14.43 -1.87
N VAL A 154 6.40 15.65 -1.31
CA VAL A 154 5.69 15.94 -0.06
C VAL A 154 4.40 16.70 -0.39
N PHE A 155 3.27 16.13 -0.04
CA PHE A 155 1.95 16.66 -0.37
C PHE A 155 1.25 17.20 0.87
N LYS A 156 0.52 18.28 0.71
CA LYS A 156 -0.32 18.85 1.75
C LYS A 156 -1.75 18.96 1.23
N PHE A 157 -2.65 18.16 1.80
CA PHE A 157 -4.07 18.19 1.46
C PHE A 157 -4.85 18.90 2.54
N GLU A 158 -5.29 20.11 2.22
CA GLU A 158 -6.12 20.94 3.11
C GLU A 158 -7.57 20.81 2.69
N LEU A 159 -8.32 20.00 3.43
CA LEU A 159 -9.74 19.78 3.21
C LEU A 159 -10.57 20.83 3.92
N THR A 160 -11.77 21.07 3.40
CA THR A 160 -12.74 21.99 4.01
C THR A 160 -14.10 21.31 4.16
N SER A 161 -14.78 21.55 5.28
CA SER A 161 -16.10 20.99 5.58
C SER A 161 -17.25 21.60 4.74
N LYS A 162 -16.95 22.64 3.94
CA LYS A 162 -17.93 23.35 3.10
C LYS A 162 -17.75 23.00 1.62
#